data_7b53f9525a884f29f2df5f9512525246
#
_entry.id   7b53f9525a884f29f2df5f9512525246
#
_cell.length_a   1.000
_cell.length_b   1.000
_cell.length_c   1.000
_cell.angle_alpha   90.00
_cell.angle_beta   90.00
_cell.angle_gamma   90.00
#
_symmetry.space_group_name_H-M   'P 1'
#
loop_
_entity.id
_entity.type
_entity.pdbx_description
1 polymer ?
#
loop_
_entity_poly.entity_id
_entity_poly.type
_entity_poly.pdbx_seq_one_letter_code
_entity_poly.pdbx_strand_id
1 'polypeptide(L)'
;MEFIKNKNIVVLDIETTGIKANTDKIIELYMLKVYNNEVVEEYHSKFNPEIEIPLFISNLTGIYQWHVNSSPTIDQEIENIKTFIGDSVVIGHNLKFDLSFLNYDLINNGFENIANENIDTLKLSRALLRNKVRNHKLSTLSRYFKTTNKNDHNAKADVLTTYEVFNNLASDERITNKKSISHLNSFLNEVDDELKVQFSYEDIPNSIGIYCFLQNNKIQYVGKSNNLRNRIGSHLSYARSYKSNKIVTNSNNLNFIELDSELIALIAEHRIINFFKPTYNRSG
;
A
#
# COMPACT_ATOMS: atom_id res chain seq x y z
N MET A 1 -6.27 -6.49 -15.10
CA MET A 1 -6.97 -6.04 -13.88
C MET A 1 -7.70 -4.73 -14.18
N GLU A 2 -9.00 -4.68 -13.94
CA GLU A 2 -9.82 -3.52 -14.33
C GLU A 2 -9.47 -2.25 -13.53
N PHE A 3 -9.03 -2.38 -12.28
CA PHE A 3 -8.74 -1.24 -11.39
C PHE A 3 -7.39 -0.54 -11.64
N ILE A 4 -6.48 -1.17 -12.36
CA ILE A 4 -5.20 -0.57 -12.81
C ILE A 4 -5.11 -0.48 -14.34
N LYS A 5 -6.19 -0.84 -15.04
CA LYS A 5 -6.26 -0.72 -16.50
C LYS A 5 -6.14 0.75 -16.89
N ASN A 6 -5.29 1.02 -17.86
CA ASN A 6 -4.99 2.38 -18.34
C ASN A 6 -4.34 3.30 -17.29
N LYS A 7 -3.74 2.74 -16.21
CA LYS A 7 -2.92 3.49 -15.27
C LYS A 7 -1.46 3.10 -15.42
N ASN A 8 -0.56 4.06 -15.21
CA ASN A 8 0.85 3.76 -14.97
C ASN A 8 1.00 3.10 -13.60
N ILE A 9 1.85 2.11 -13.52
CA ILE A 9 2.25 1.43 -12.30
C ILE A 9 3.74 1.65 -12.14
N VAL A 10 4.19 1.97 -10.93
CA VAL A 10 5.61 1.92 -10.57
C VAL A 10 5.78 0.87 -9.48
N VAL A 11 6.53 -0.18 -9.78
CA VAL A 11 6.97 -1.17 -8.80
C VAL A 11 8.34 -0.74 -8.31
N LEU A 12 8.53 -0.64 -6.99
CA LEU A 12 9.79 -0.17 -6.42
C LEU A 12 10.27 -1.02 -5.25
N ASP A 13 11.57 -0.97 -5.02
CA ASP A 13 12.25 -1.55 -3.87
C ASP A 13 13.54 -0.77 -3.60
N ILE A 14 13.93 -0.66 -2.33
CA ILE A 14 15.14 0.02 -1.88
C ILE A 14 16.02 -0.88 -1.03
N GLU A 15 17.34 -0.67 -1.13
CA GLU A 15 18.30 -1.16 -0.15
C GLU A 15 18.79 0.01 0.70
N THR A 16 19.02 -0.23 1.98
CA THR A 16 19.34 0.82 2.96
C THR A 16 20.46 0.43 3.90
N THR A 17 21.07 1.40 4.57
CA THR A 17 22.11 1.15 5.60
C THR A 17 21.53 0.59 6.91
N GLY A 18 20.20 0.61 7.08
CA GLY A 18 19.50 0.13 8.27
C GLY A 18 17.99 0.26 8.14
N ILE A 19 17.26 0.31 9.27
CA ILE A 19 15.79 0.20 9.25
C ILE A 19 15.04 1.50 9.64
N LYS A 20 15.75 2.56 9.94
CA LYS A 20 15.17 3.81 10.46
C LYS A 20 15.43 4.96 9.49
N ALA A 21 14.41 5.44 8.79
CA ALA A 21 14.53 6.49 7.78
C ALA A 21 15.17 7.81 8.27
N ASN A 22 15.09 8.12 9.57
CA ASN A 22 15.66 9.34 10.13
C ASN A 22 17.17 9.25 10.44
N THR A 23 17.76 8.07 10.48
CA THR A 23 19.17 7.84 10.80
C THR A 23 19.91 7.05 9.73
N ASP A 24 19.21 6.18 9.04
CA ASP A 24 19.75 5.31 8.02
C ASP A 24 19.49 5.92 6.63
N LYS A 25 20.22 5.45 5.63
CA LYS A 25 20.22 6.04 4.28
C LYS A 25 19.89 5.01 3.22
N ILE A 26 19.28 5.44 2.12
CA ILE A 26 19.10 4.64 0.91
C ILE A 26 20.47 4.46 0.24
N ILE A 27 20.81 3.23 -0.16
CA ILE A 27 22.04 2.90 -0.89
C ILE A 27 21.77 2.34 -2.29
N GLU A 28 20.56 1.86 -2.56
CA GLU A 28 20.11 1.47 -3.90
C GLU A 28 18.60 1.69 -4.01
N LEU A 29 18.14 2.12 -5.17
CA LEU A 29 16.73 2.19 -5.55
C LEU A 29 16.57 1.65 -6.96
N TYR A 30 15.64 0.74 -7.13
CA TYR A 30 15.18 0.31 -8.44
C TYR A 30 13.67 0.53 -8.57
N MET A 31 13.26 1.08 -9.71
CA MET A 31 11.85 1.29 -10.05
C MET A 31 11.58 0.78 -11.46
N LEU A 32 10.47 0.08 -11.61
CA LEU A 32 9.96 -0.45 -12.87
C LEU A 32 8.63 0.22 -13.19
N LYS A 33 8.56 0.98 -14.26
CA LYS A 33 7.31 1.58 -14.74
C LYS A 33 6.65 0.67 -15.75
N VAL A 34 5.37 0.37 -15.54
CA VAL A 34 4.57 -0.54 -16.35
C VAL A 34 3.27 0.16 -16.76
N TYR A 35 2.91 0.03 -18.02
CA TYR A 35 1.61 0.46 -18.56
C TYR A 35 0.99 -0.67 -19.38
N ASN A 36 -0.25 -1.03 -19.10
CA ASN A 36 -0.97 -2.13 -19.77
C ASN A 36 -0.19 -3.46 -19.83
N ASN A 37 0.50 -3.81 -18.74
CA ASN A 37 1.37 -4.99 -18.59
C ASN A 37 2.67 -4.97 -19.42
N GLU A 38 3.00 -3.87 -20.06
CA GLU A 38 4.27 -3.69 -20.75
C GLU A 38 5.20 -2.79 -19.93
N VAL A 39 6.45 -3.19 -19.79
CA VAL A 39 7.48 -2.35 -19.17
C VAL A 39 7.77 -1.19 -20.11
N VAL A 40 7.56 0.04 -19.62
CA VAL A 40 7.74 1.26 -20.42
C VAL A 40 8.99 2.03 -20.02
N GLU A 41 9.45 1.91 -18.77
CA GLU A 41 10.61 2.64 -18.27
C GLU A 41 11.21 1.93 -17.04
N GLU A 42 12.52 2.03 -16.86
CA GLU A 42 13.24 1.56 -15.68
C GLU A 42 14.08 2.70 -15.11
N TYR A 43 14.15 2.79 -13.78
CA TYR A 43 15.06 3.65 -13.05
C TYR A 43 15.89 2.80 -12.11
N HIS A 44 17.21 2.97 -12.15
CA HIS A 44 18.13 2.28 -11.25
C HIS A 44 19.26 3.23 -10.85
N SER A 45 19.45 3.41 -9.57
CA SER A 45 20.59 4.14 -9.05
C SER A 45 21.08 3.53 -7.74
N LYS A 46 22.40 3.58 -7.55
CA LYS A 46 23.05 3.44 -6.25
C LYS A 46 23.38 4.82 -5.72
N PHE A 47 23.39 4.97 -4.41
CA PHE A 47 23.58 6.25 -3.75
C PHE A 47 24.73 6.20 -2.75
N ASN A 48 25.53 7.25 -2.72
CA ASN A 48 26.47 7.47 -1.64
C ASN A 48 25.69 7.90 -0.39
N PRO A 49 25.65 7.07 0.68
CA PRO A 49 24.90 7.42 1.87
C PRO A 49 25.57 8.49 2.74
N GLU A 50 26.81 8.89 2.44
CA GLU A 50 27.64 9.79 3.23
C GLU A 50 27.85 9.33 4.69
N ILE A 51 27.52 8.09 4.98
CA ILE A 51 27.80 7.39 6.23
C ILE A 51 28.36 6.00 5.92
N GLU A 52 28.96 5.36 6.91
CA GLU A 52 29.48 4.00 6.75
C GLU A 52 28.35 2.99 6.57
N ILE A 53 28.48 2.11 5.55
CA ILE A 53 27.57 0.97 5.37
C ILE A 53 27.98 -0.12 6.33
N PRO A 54 27.11 -0.53 7.27
CA PRO A 54 27.44 -1.60 8.21
C PRO A 54 27.77 -2.91 7.48
N LEU A 55 28.81 -3.60 7.93
CA LEU A 55 29.29 -4.82 7.27
C LEU A 55 28.19 -5.89 7.09
N PHE A 56 27.26 -6.00 8.05
CA PHE A 56 26.15 -6.95 7.92
C PHE A 56 25.16 -6.56 6.81
N ILE A 57 24.97 -5.26 6.54
CA ILE A 57 24.20 -4.76 5.39
C ILE A 57 24.94 -5.09 4.10
N SER A 58 26.25 -4.80 4.02
CA SER A 58 27.05 -5.13 2.86
C SER A 58 27.00 -6.63 2.53
N ASN A 59 27.04 -7.48 3.54
CA ASN A 59 26.92 -8.92 3.35
C ASN A 59 25.50 -9.37 2.95
N LEU A 60 24.46 -8.63 3.34
CA LEU A 60 23.08 -8.93 2.99
C LEU A 60 22.76 -8.51 1.56
N THR A 61 23.13 -7.29 1.18
CA THR A 61 22.76 -6.64 -0.09
C THR A 61 23.80 -6.83 -1.20
N GLY A 62 25.03 -7.22 -0.83
CA GLY A 62 26.18 -7.22 -1.74
C GLY A 62 26.72 -5.83 -2.07
N ILE A 63 26.22 -4.76 -1.42
CA ILE A 63 26.64 -3.38 -1.65
C ILE A 63 27.65 -2.98 -0.58
N TYR A 64 28.90 -2.80 -1.01
CA TYR A 64 30.00 -2.34 -0.16
C TYR A 64 30.26 -0.86 -0.37
N GLN A 65 30.92 -0.22 0.59
CA GLN A 65 31.21 1.22 0.56
C GLN A 65 31.87 1.67 -0.75
N TRP A 66 32.80 0.90 -1.30
CA TRP A 66 33.48 1.25 -2.55
C TRP A 66 32.57 1.21 -3.79
N HIS A 67 31.41 0.51 -3.72
CA HIS A 67 30.45 0.49 -4.83
C HIS A 67 29.69 1.80 -4.97
N VAL A 68 29.63 2.62 -3.89
CA VAL A 68 28.80 3.82 -3.81
C VAL A 68 29.56 5.11 -3.59
N ASN A 69 30.87 5.05 -3.35
CA ASN A 69 31.68 6.25 -3.05
C ASN A 69 31.62 7.34 -4.13
N SER A 70 31.50 6.95 -5.40
CA SER A 70 31.37 7.87 -6.54
C SER A 70 29.94 7.99 -7.08
N SER A 71 28.97 7.36 -6.40
CA SER A 71 27.57 7.50 -6.76
C SER A 71 27.02 8.86 -6.33
N PRO A 72 25.94 9.37 -6.96
CA PRO A 72 25.26 10.56 -6.48
C PRO A 72 24.69 10.33 -5.06
N THR A 73 24.45 11.40 -4.33
CA THR A 73 23.60 11.33 -3.12
C THR A 73 22.13 11.25 -3.51
N ILE A 74 21.28 10.81 -2.60
CA ILE A 74 19.84 10.75 -2.84
C ILE A 74 19.26 12.14 -3.16
N ASP A 75 19.76 13.17 -2.51
CA ASP A 75 19.32 14.57 -2.69
C ASP A 75 19.55 15.06 -4.12
N GLN A 76 20.60 14.59 -4.79
CA GLN A 76 20.89 14.95 -6.19
C GLN A 76 19.92 14.31 -7.19
N GLU A 77 19.27 13.21 -6.79
CA GLU A 77 18.37 12.43 -7.65
C GLU A 77 16.90 12.52 -7.22
N ILE A 78 16.57 13.18 -6.12
CA ILE A 78 15.24 13.17 -5.52
C ILE A 78 14.16 13.72 -6.46
N GLU A 79 14.47 14.72 -7.27
CA GLU A 79 13.55 15.29 -8.25
C GLU A 79 13.28 14.30 -9.41
N ASN A 80 14.32 13.60 -9.87
CA ASN A 80 14.22 12.56 -10.89
C ASN A 80 13.34 11.39 -10.38
N ILE A 81 13.56 10.96 -9.13
CA ILE A 81 12.77 9.92 -8.47
C ILE A 81 11.29 10.34 -8.39
N LYS A 82 11.01 11.55 -7.94
CA LYS A 82 9.64 12.08 -7.86
C LYS A 82 8.98 12.14 -9.23
N THR A 83 9.71 12.63 -10.23
CA THR A 83 9.22 12.73 -11.62
C THR A 83 8.96 11.35 -12.22
N PHE A 84 9.84 10.37 -11.97
CA PHE A 84 9.63 9.00 -12.41
C PHE A 84 8.37 8.39 -11.81
N ILE A 85 8.11 8.57 -10.52
CA ILE A 85 6.89 8.07 -9.87
C ILE A 85 5.65 8.76 -10.45
N GLY A 86 5.68 10.09 -10.60
CA GLY A 86 4.57 10.87 -11.12
C GLY A 86 3.24 10.57 -10.40
N ASP A 87 2.18 10.35 -11.17
CA ASP A 87 0.84 9.98 -10.70
C ASP A 87 0.57 8.46 -10.70
N SER A 88 1.61 7.64 -10.91
CA SER A 88 1.51 6.18 -11.03
C SER A 88 0.97 5.53 -9.75
N VAL A 89 0.33 4.37 -9.91
CA VAL A 89 0.05 3.48 -8.77
C VAL A 89 1.36 2.85 -8.29
N VAL A 90 1.71 3.05 -7.04
CA VAL A 90 2.97 2.53 -6.46
C VAL A 90 2.76 1.14 -5.89
N ILE A 91 3.61 0.20 -6.26
CA ILE A 91 3.57 -1.20 -5.80
C ILE A 91 4.91 -1.56 -5.16
N GLY A 92 4.87 -2.29 -4.05
CA GLY A 92 6.06 -2.84 -3.41
C GLY A 92 5.72 -4.03 -2.51
N HIS A 93 6.72 -4.63 -1.91
CA HIS A 93 6.56 -5.72 -0.95
C HIS A 93 6.98 -5.25 0.46
N ASN A 94 6.03 -5.04 1.36
CA ASN A 94 6.21 -4.29 2.60
C ASN A 94 6.45 -2.79 2.34
N LEU A 95 5.76 -2.27 1.35
CA LEU A 95 5.92 -0.93 0.76
C LEU A 95 5.97 0.22 1.79
N LYS A 96 5.41 0.02 2.99
CA LYS A 96 5.51 1.02 4.06
C LYS A 96 6.96 1.34 4.43
N PHE A 97 7.84 0.35 4.37
CA PHE A 97 9.27 0.52 4.64
C PHE A 97 9.90 1.46 3.60
N ASP A 98 9.75 1.15 2.32
CA ASP A 98 10.32 1.93 1.21
C ASP A 98 9.81 3.37 1.21
N LEU A 99 8.49 3.54 1.34
CA LEU A 99 7.87 4.86 1.39
C LEU A 99 8.30 5.66 2.62
N SER A 100 8.68 5.01 3.72
CA SER A 100 9.15 5.74 4.91
C SER A 100 10.49 6.45 4.65
N PHE A 101 11.40 5.83 3.91
CA PHE A 101 12.67 6.40 3.51
C PHE A 101 12.50 7.46 2.41
N LEU A 102 11.81 7.10 1.32
CA LEU A 102 11.58 8.02 0.20
C LEU A 102 10.86 9.31 0.66
N ASN A 103 9.83 9.17 1.49
CA ASN A 103 9.11 10.34 2.02
C ASN A 103 9.96 11.18 2.97
N TYR A 104 10.84 10.55 3.76
CA TYR A 104 11.76 11.28 4.62
C TYR A 104 12.72 12.14 3.78
N ASP A 105 13.31 11.57 2.74
CA ASP A 105 14.23 12.28 1.87
C ASP A 105 13.50 13.34 1.02
N LEU A 106 12.29 13.06 0.52
CA LEU A 106 11.46 14.05 -0.19
C LEU A 106 11.17 15.28 0.67
N ILE A 107 10.72 15.08 1.92
CA ILE A 107 10.42 16.18 2.84
C ILE A 107 11.67 17.02 3.13
N ASN A 108 12.80 16.38 3.39
CA ASN A 108 14.05 17.07 3.69
C ASN A 108 14.52 17.93 2.50
N ASN A 109 14.14 17.57 1.28
CA ASN A 109 14.42 18.30 0.06
C ASN A 109 13.28 19.25 -0.37
N GLY A 110 12.30 19.51 0.49
CA GLY A 110 11.25 20.49 0.25
C GLY A 110 10.11 19.99 -0.65
N PHE A 111 10.03 18.69 -0.91
CA PHE A 111 8.96 18.08 -1.68
C PHE A 111 7.84 17.52 -0.78
N GLU A 112 6.67 17.33 -1.36
CA GLU A 112 5.57 16.63 -0.68
C GLU A 112 5.78 15.11 -0.68
N ASN A 113 5.17 14.45 0.30
CA ASN A 113 5.13 12.99 0.39
C ASN A 113 4.53 12.35 -0.88
N ILE A 114 4.97 11.14 -1.18
CA ILE A 114 4.30 10.24 -2.12
C ILE A 114 2.93 9.90 -1.55
N ALA A 115 1.88 10.52 -2.11
CA ALA A 115 0.48 10.31 -1.72
C ALA A 115 -0.29 9.47 -2.74
N ASN A 116 0.41 8.83 -3.65
CA ASN A 116 -0.11 8.01 -4.73
C ASN A 116 -0.96 6.84 -4.22
N GLU A 117 -1.93 6.41 -5.04
CA GLU A 117 -2.56 5.10 -4.84
C GLU A 117 -1.44 4.05 -4.77
N ASN A 118 -1.50 3.15 -3.77
CA ASN A 118 -0.43 2.18 -3.60
C ASN A 118 -0.96 0.78 -3.24
N ILE A 119 -0.20 -0.24 -3.60
CA ILE A 119 -0.52 -1.65 -3.38
C ILE A 119 0.68 -2.33 -2.72
N ASP A 120 0.47 -2.84 -1.51
CA ASP A 120 1.47 -3.62 -0.79
C ASP A 120 1.21 -5.12 -0.99
N THR A 121 2.08 -5.79 -1.75
CA THR A 121 1.95 -7.22 -2.05
C THR A 121 2.05 -8.10 -0.81
N LEU A 122 2.72 -7.66 0.27
CA LEU A 122 2.72 -8.35 1.56
C LEU A 122 1.31 -8.38 2.16
N LYS A 123 0.60 -7.24 2.17
CA LYS A 123 -0.79 -7.16 2.66
C LYS A 123 -1.72 -7.97 1.77
N LEU A 124 -1.55 -7.85 0.45
CA LEU A 124 -2.34 -8.58 -0.53
C LEU A 124 -2.17 -10.10 -0.39
N SER A 125 -0.93 -10.58 -0.24
CA SER A 125 -0.66 -12.00 -0.03
C SER A 125 -1.23 -12.54 1.28
N ARG A 126 -1.19 -11.75 2.37
CA ARG A 126 -1.81 -12.12 3.65
C ARG A 126 -3.31 -12.31 3.53
N ALA A 127 -3.99 -11.46 2.75
CA ALA A 127 -5.42 -11.57 2.50
C ALA A 127 -5.76 -12.82 1.66
N LEU A 128 -4.98 -13.09 0.60
CA LEU A 128 -5.28 -14.16 -0.37
C LEU A 128 -4.77 -15.54 0.03
N LEU A 129 -3.61 -15.60 0.71
CA LEU A 129 -2.86 -16.84 0.92
C LEU A 129 -2.73 -17.21 2.41
N ARG A 130 -3.61 -16.72 3.26
CA ARG A 130 -3.54 -16.79 4.74
C ARG A 130 -3.06 -18.14 5.29
N ASN A 131 -3.56 -19.27 4.74
CA ASN A 131 -3.21 -20.62 5.17
C ASN A 131 -2.54 -21.45 4.06
N LYS A 132 -2.12 -20.81 2.96
CA LYS A 132 -1.54 -21.52 1.80
C LYS A 132 -0.01 -21.45 1.77
N VAL A 133 0.57 -20.54 2.54
CA VAL A 133 2.02 -20.33 2.64
C VAL A 133 2.46 -20.24 4.11
N ARG A 134 3.68 -20.69 4.40
CA ARG A 134 4.24 -20.70 5.77
C ARG A 134 4.47 -19.28 6.32
N ASN A 135 4.77 -18.34 5.46
CA ASN A 135 4.91 -16.90 5.74
C ASN A 135 4.75 -16.13 4.42
N HIS A 136 4.70 -14.80 4.52
CA HIS A 136 4.46 -13.91 3.38
C HIS A 136 5.70 -13.12 2.96
N LYS A 137 6.91 -13.62 3.22
CA LYS A 137 8.14 -13.03 2.70
C LYS A 137 8.19 -13.17 1.18
N LEU A 138 8.79 -12.21 0.48
CA LEU A 138 8.91 -12.21 -0.98
C LEU A 138 9.51 -13.53 -1.50
N SER A 139 10.58 -14.03 -0.87
CA SER A 139 11.20 -15.31 -1.19
C SER A 139 10.29 -16.54 -1.02
N THR A 140 9.32 -16.48 -0.12
CA THR A 140 8.32 -17.55 0.04
C THR A 140 7.28 -17.48 -1.05
N LEU A 141 6.81 -16.27 -1.39
CA LEU A 141 5.84 -16.04 -2.45
C LEU A 141 6.45 -16.36 -3.82
N SER A 142 7.69 -15.99 -4.06
CA SER A 142 8.46 -16.33 -5.26
C SER A 142 8.46 -17.86 -5.49
N ARG A 143 8.78 -18.65 -4.46
CA ARG A 143 8.74 -20.12 -4.54
C ARG A 143 7.33 -20.68 -4.74
N TYR A 144 6.34 -20.09 -4.07
CA TYR A 144 4.94 -20.51 -4.17
C TYR A 144 4.39 -20.31 -5.59
N PHE A 145 4.65 -19.15 -6.18
CA PHE A 145 4.22 -18.82 -7.55
C PHE A 145 5.18 -19.29 -8.63
N LYS A 146 6.35 -19.82 -8.25
CA LYS A 146 7.42 -20.24 -9.18
C LYS A 146 7.82 -19.10 -10.12
N THR A 147 8.05 -17.90 -9.54
CA THR A 147 8.46 -16.74 -10.33
C THR A 147 9.76 -17.01 -11.07
N THR A 148 9.94 -16.38 -12.22
CA THR A 148 11.13 -16.47 -13.05
C THR A 148 12.32 -15.80 -12.35
N ASN A 149 12.07 -14.63 -11.79
CA ASN A 149 13.02 -13.89 -10.98
C ASN A 149 13.00 -14.41 -9.54
N LYS A 150 14.16 -14.41 -8.91
CA LYS A 150 14.34 -14.83 -7.52
C LYS A 150 14.68 -13.62 -6.67
N ASN A 151 14.19 -13.62 -5.44
CA ASN A 151 14.57 -12.66 -4.43
C ASN A 151 16.03 -12.95 -4.01
N ASP A 152 16.95 -12.05 -4.34
CA ASP A 152 18.38 -12.17 -4.09
C ASP A 152 18.94 -11.01 -3.24
N HIS A 153 18.08 -10.28 -2.51
CA HIS A 153 18.46 -9.05 -1.77
C HIS A 153 19.22 -8.05 -2.64
N ASN A 154 18.64 -7.78 -3.81
CA ASN A 154 19.07 -6.81 -4.78
C ASN A 154 17.83 -6.13 -5.29
N ALA A 155 17.77 -4.80 -5.23
CA ALA A 155 16.55 -4.04 -5.51
C ALA A 155 15.94 -4.37 -6.88
N LYS A 156 16.76 -4.58 -7.92
CA LYS A 156 16.24 -4.97 -9.24
C LYS A 156 15.56 -6.33 -9.22
N ALA A 157 16.21 -7.35 -8.65
CA ALA A 157 15.65 -8.69 -8.58
C ALA A 157 14.37 -8.72 -7.74
N ASP A 158 14.34 -7.97 -6.66
CA ASP A 158 13.19 -7.89 -5.75
C ASP A 158 12.01 -7.15 -6.40
N VAL A 159 12.24 -6.09 -7.17
CA VAL A 159 11.20 -5.41 -7.96
C VAL A 159 10.61 -6.34 -9.02
N LEU A 160 11.44 -7.03 -9.80
CA LEU A 160 10.97 -7.97 -10.83
C LEU A 160 10.17 -9.12 -10.20
N THR A 161 10.67 -9.67 -9.09
CA THR A 161 9.95 -10.70 -8.31
C THR A 161 8.64 -10.17 -7.76
N THR A 162 8.63 -8.95 -7.21
CA THR A 162 7.43 -8.29 -6.68
C THR A 162 6.39 -8.07 -7.76
N TYR A 163 6.80 -7.68 -8.96
CA TYR A 163 5.90 -7.51 -10.10
C TYR A 163 5.28 -8.85 -10.54
N GLU A 164 6.06 -9.94 -10.63
CA GLU A 164 5.52 -11.26 -10.94
C GLU A 164 4.56 -11.76 -9.84
N VAL A 165 4.93 -11.59 -8.56
CA VAL A 165 4.07 -11.94 -7.41
C VAL A 165 2.77 -11.13 -7.44
N PHE A 166 2.86 -9.83 -7.73
CA PHE A 166 1.68 -8.97 -7.88
C PHE A 166 0.76 -9.48 -8.99
N ASN A 167 1.27 -9.78 -10.18
CA ASN A 167 0.48 -10.30 -11.30
C ASN A 167 -0.23 -11.61 -10.96
N ASN A 168 0.47 -12.52 -10.27
CA ASN A 168 -0.12 -13.79 -9.82
C ASN A 168 -1.22 -13.57 -8.76
N LEU A 169 -0.98 -12.72 -7.76
CA LEU A 169 -1.98 -12.38 -6.77
C LEU A 169 -3.19 -11.71 -7.39
N ALA A 170 -2.97 -10.86 -8.34
CA ALA A 170 -3.97 -10.06 -9.01
C ALA A 170 -4.84 -10.83 -10.01
N SER A 171 -4.37 -11.98 -10.49
CA SER A 171 -5.17 -12.90 -11.31
C SER A 171 -6.09 -13.81 -10.51
N ASP A 172 -6.05 -13.74 -9.17
CA ASP A 172 -6.96 -14.53 -8.31
C ASP A 172 -8.41 -14.17 -8.61
N GLU A 173 -9.25 -15.19 -8.82
CA GLU A 173 -10.67 -15.03 -9.19
C GLU A 173 -11.46 -14.17 -8.20
N ARG A 174 -11.03 -14.13 -6.93
CA ARG A 174 -11.64 -13.30 -5.90
C ARG A 174 -11.43 -11.80 -6.15
N ILE A 175 -10.39 -11.41 -6.90
CA ILE A 175 -10.11 -10.02 -7.33
C ILE A 175 -10.87 -9.68 -8.60
N THR A 176 -11.05 -10.65 -9.49
CA THR A 176 -11.61 -10.43 -10.82
C THR A 176 -13.14 -10.48 -10.86
N ASN A 177 -13.79 -10.69 -9.71
CA ASN A 177 -15.25 -10.74 -9.61
C ASN A 177 -15.87 -9.37 -9.96
N LYS A 178 -16.44 -9.28 -11.18
CA LYS A 178 -17.05 -8.06 -11.72
C LYS A 178 -18.18 -7.50 -10.86
N LYS A 179 -18.95 -8.35 -10.16
CA LYS A 179 -20.07 -7.91 -9.33
C LYS A 179 -19.60 -7.06 -8.15
N SER A 180 -18.54 -7.47 -7.46
CA SER A 180 -17.98 -6.73 -6.33
C SER A 180 -17.32 -5.43 -6.73
N ILE A 181 -16.67 -5.38 -7.91
CA ILE A 181 -16.07 -4.15 -8.45
C ILE A 181 -17.17 -3.15 -8.84
N SER A 182 -18.27 -3.60 -9.45
CA SER A 182 -19.39 -2.71 -9.78
C SER A 182 -20.05 -2.14 -8.53
N HIS A 183 -20.26 -2.95 -7.49
CA HIS A 183 -20.78 -2.49 -6.20
C HIS A 183 -19.85 -1.45 -5.55
N LEU A 184 -18.54 -1.67 -5.57
CA LEU A 184 -17.57 -0.70 -5.05
C LEU A 184 -17.62 0.64 -5.80
N ASN A 185 -17.67 0.58 -7.14
CA ASN A 185 -17.76 1.80 -7.96
C ASN A 185 -19.08 2.55 -7.72
N SER A 186 -20.21 1.82 -7.57
CA SER A 186 -21.50 2.41 -7.21
C SER A 186 -21.40 3.11 -5.85
N PHE A 187 -20.86 2.44 -4.84
CA PHE A 187 -20.66 3.02 -3.50
C PHE A 187 -19.77 4.26 -3.50
N LEU A 188 -18.67 4.26 -4.28
CA LEU A 188 -17.79 5.43 -4.40
C LEU A 188 -18.50 6.62 -5.04
N ASN A 189 -19.34 6.38 -6.05
CA ASN A 189 -20.17 7.42 -6.67
C ASN A 189 -21.26 7.94 -5.71
N GLU A 190 -21.87 7.04 -4.93
CA GLU A 190 -22.92 7.39 -3.95
C GLU A 190 -22.37 8.18 -2.74
N VAL A 191 -21.11 7.99 -2.35
CA VAL A 191 -20.45 8.76 -1.28
C VAL A 191 -20.19 10.22 -1.69
N ASP A 192 -20.07 10.50 -2.99
CA ASP A 192 -19.95 11.86 -3.54
C ASP A 192 -21.32 12.58 -3.63
N ASP A 193 -22.42 11.83 -3.77
CA ASP A 193 -23.79 12.36 -3.80
C ASP A 193 -24.47 12.17 -2.43
N GLU A 194 -24.88 13.22 -1.77
CA GLU A 194 -25.57 13.34 -0.47
C GLU A 194 -26.29 12.09 0.06
N LEU A 195 -25.58 11.18 0.74
CA LEU A 195 -26.19 10.02 1.39
C LEU A 195 -26.66 10.35 2.82
N LYS A 196 -27.96 10.50 2.98
CA LYS A 196 -28.65 10.51 4.27
C LYS A 196 -29.21 9.10 4.53
N VAL A 197 -28.45 8.23 5.18
CA VAL A 197 -29.00 6.95 5.64
C VAL A 197 -28.74 6.80 7.13
N GLN A 198 -29.80 6.82 7.94
CA GLN A 198 -29.76 6.39 9.33
C GLN A 198 -29.97 4.89 9.37
N PHE A 199 -28.98 4.14 9.89
CA PHE A 199 -29.07 2.70 10.11
C PHE A 199 -29.40 2.41 11.57
N SER A 200 -30.31 1.45 11.80
CA SER A 200 -30.37 0.74 13.07
C SER A 200 -29.18 -0.21 13.18
N TYR A 201 -28.66 -0.46 14.38
CA TYR A 201 -27.63 -1.46 14.60
C TYR A 201 -28.05 -2.85 14.08
N GLU A 202 -29.33 -3.13 14.09
CA GLU A 202 -29.96 -4.37 13.62
C GLU A 202 -29.86 -4.54 12.10
N ASP A 203 -29.75 -3.44 11.36
CA ASP A 203 -29.63 -3.46 9.89
C ASP A 203 -28.20 -3.79 9.41
N ILE A 204 -27.22 -3.74 10.33
CA ILE A 204 -25.83 -4.01 9.98
C ILE A 204 -25.64 -5.53 9.79
N PRO A 205 -25.19 -5.98 8.60
CA PRO A 205 -25.06 -7.41 8.33
C PRO A 205 -23.85 -8.06 9.02
N ASN A 206 -23.92 -9.39 9.19
CA ASN A 206 -22.80 -10.19 9.67
C ASN A 206 -21.88 -10.66 8.51
N SER A 207 -21.55 -9.77 7.61
CA SER A 207 -20.82 -10.06 6.38
C SER A 207 -19.49 -9.31 6.31
N ILE A 208 -18.68 -9.70 5.33
CA ILE A 208 -17.46 -8.98 4.95
C ILE A 208 -17.86 -7.67 4.31
N GLY A 209 -17.11 -6.60 4.59
CA GLY A 209 -17.33 -5.32 3.93
C GLY A 209 -16.44 -4.19 4.44
N ILE A 210 -16.77 -3.00 3.98
CA ILE A 210 -16.20 -1.74 4.45
C ILE A 210 -17.29 -0.90 5.12
N TYR A 211 -16.87 -0.02 6.01
CA TYR A 211 -17.74 0.93 6.68
C TYR A 211 -17.04 2.28 6.82
N CYS A 212 -17.82 3.35 6.76
CA CYS A 212 -17.34 4.72 6.88
C CYS A 212 -18.09 5.45 7.98
N PHE A 213 -17.36 6.12 8.86
CA PHE A 213 -17.93 7.12 9.78
C PHE A 213 -17.80 8.50 9.14
N LEU A 214 -18.89 9.26 9.09
CA LEU A 214 -18.98 10.54 8.41
C LEU A 214 -19.38 11.66 9.38
N GLN A 215 -18.90 12.86 9.09
CA GLN A 215 -19.33 14.12 9.69
C GLN A 215 -19.76 15.07 8.58
N ASN A 216 -21.05 15.45 8.54
CA ASN A 216 -21.61 16.30 7.51
C ASN A 216 -21.23 15.86 6.08
N ASN A 217 -21.48 14.60 5.76
CA ASN A 217 -21.16 13.89 4.51
C ASN A 217 -19.67 13.79 4.16
N LYS A 218 -18.77 14.21 5.05
CA LYS A 218 -17.33 14.05 4.87
C LYS A 218 -16.85 12.82 5.63
N ILE A 219 -16.17 11.88 4.95
CA ILE A 219 -15.61 10.68 5.58
C ILE A 219 -14.54 11.09 6.59
N GLN A 220 -14.75 10.68 7.85
CA GLN A 220 -13.81 10.87 8.95
C GLN A 220 -12.94 9.64 9.19
N TYR A 221 -13.51 8.47 8.95
CA TYR A 221 -12.84 7.18 9.11
C TYR A 221 -13.45 6.15 8.17
N VAL A 222 -12.61 5.31 7.59
CA VAL A 222 -13.00 4.10 6.87
C VAL A 222 -12.33 2.89 7.50
N GLY A 223 -13.03 1.77 7.54
CA GLY A 223 -12.49 0.50 8.01
C GLY A 223 -13.07 -0.68 7.24
N LYS A 224 -12.29 -1.76 7.16
CA LYS A 224 -12.76 -3.06 6.65
C LYS A 224 -13.03 -4.03 7.78
N SER A 225 -13.89 -5.00 7.53
CA SER A 225 -14.17 -6.07 8.47
C SER A 225 -14.59 -7.36 7.78
N ASN A 226 -14.29 -8.50 8.41
CA ASN A 226 -14.85 -9.80 8.05
C ASN A 226 -16.23 -10.03 8.64
N ASN A 227 -16.63 -9.17 9.59
CA ASN A 227 -17.99 -9.12 10.15
C ASN A 227 -18.28 -7.66 10.51
N LEU A 228 -19.05 -6.99 9.65
CA LEU A 228 -19.38 -5.57 9.78
C LEU A 228 -20.07 -5.26 11.12
N ARG A 229 -21.09 -6.06 11.51
CA ARG A 229 -21.84 -5.85 12.75
C ARG A 229 -20.94 -5.89 13.98
N ASN A 230 -20.09 -6.91 14.10
CA ASN A 230 -19.18 -7.06 15.24
C ASN A 230 -18.17 -5.90 15.29
N ARG A 231 -17.63 -5.51 14.14
CA ARG A 231 -16.62 -4.46 14.05
C ARG A 231 -17.18 -3.07 14.34
N ILE A 232 -18.31 -2.75 13.76
CA ILE A 232 -19.00 -1.48 14.01
C ILE A 232 -19.48 -1.43 15.46
N GLY A 233 -20.04 -2.55 15.98
CA GLY A 233 -20.41 -2.67 17.39
C GLY A 233 -19.26 -2.42 18.34
N SER A 234 -18.04 -2.86 18.02
CA SER A 234 -16.85 -2.57 18.83
C SER A 234 -16.50 -1.08 18.87
N HIS A 235 -16.81 -0.33 17.82
CA HIS A 235 -16.66 1.14 17.83
C HIS A 235 -17.75 1.83 18.67
N LEU A 236 -18.96 1.30 18.68
CA LEU A 236 -20.12 1.88 19.35
C LEU A 236 -20.23 1.47 20.83
N SER A 237 -19.48 0.46 21.28
CA SER A 237 -19.53 -0.06 22.65
C SER A 237 -19.02 0.96 23.68
N TYR A 238 -19.49 0.85 24.95
CA TYR A 238 -19.01 1.70 26.04
C TYR A 238 -17.53 1.51 26.37
N ALA A 239 -16.97 0.33 26.14
CA ALA A 239 -15.56 -0.02 26.38
C ALA A 239 -14.63 0.22 25.18
N ARG A 240 -15.00 1.15 24.31
CA ARG A 240 -14.25 1.45 23.08
C ARG A 240 -12.88 2.11 23.36
N SER A 241 -11.93 1.88 22.45
CA SER A 241 -10.61 2.50 22.52
C SER A 241 -10.70 4.04 22.37
N TYR A 242 -9.67 4.75 22.83
CA TYR A 242 -9.56 6.21 22.66
C TYR A 242 -9.74 6.66 21.20
N LYS A 243 -9.15 5.92 20.24
CA LYS A 243 -9.33 6.19 18.80
C LYS A 243 -10.78 6.00 18.37
N SER A 244 -11.42 4.89 18.77
CA SER A 244 -12.83 4.64 18.45
C SER A 244 -13.74 5.69 19.07
N ASN A 245 -13.42 6.15 20.28
CA ASN A 245 -14.17 7.24 20.92
C ASN A 245 -14.12 8.51 20.09
N LYS A 246 -12.93 8.95 19.66
CA LYS A 246 -12.77 10.13 18.80
C LYS A 246 -13.52 9.98 17.47
N ILE A 247 -13.45 8.82 16.82
CA ILE A 247 -14.15 8.55 15.57
C ILE A 247 -15.65 8.75 15.76
N VAL A 248 -16.23 8.06 16.75
CA VAL A 248 -17.69 8.07 16.97
C VAL A 248 -18.18 9.44 17.42
N THR A 249 -17.48 10.12 18.35
CA THR A 249 -17.88 11.43 18.86
C THR A 249 -17.83 12.51 17.78
N ASN A 250 -16.92 12.39 16.81
CA ASN A 250 -16.78 13.34 15.69
C ASN A 250 -17.45 12.86 14.40
N SER A 251 -18.46 12.01 14.52
CA SER A 251 -19.24 11.54 13.38
C SER A 251 -20.73 11.60 13.69
N ASN A 252 -21.51 11.95 12.69
CA ASN A 252 -22.97 12.02 12.79
C ASN A 252 -23.69 11.04 11.85
N ASN A 253 -22.94 10.29 11.07
CA ASN A 253 -23.48 9.28 10.15
C ASN A 253 -22.52 8.09 10.01
N LEU A 254 -23.07 6.95 9.60
CA LEU A 254 -22.38 5.70 9.34
C LEU A 254 -22.90 5.10 8.04
N ASN A 255 -22.01 4.76 7.13
CA ASN A 255 -22.33 4.00 5.92
C ASN A 255 -21.52 2.72 5.89
N PHE A 256 -22.06 1.69 5.27
CA PHE A 256 -21.33 0.44 5.01
C PHE A 256 -21.77 -0.18 3.68
N ILE A 257 -20.91 -1.03 3.15
CA ILE A 257 -21.19 -1.85 1.97
C ILE A 257 -20.71 -3.28 2.22
N GLU A 258 -21.56 -4.25 1.89
CA GLU A 258 -21.17 -5.65 1.88
C GLU A 258 -20.33 -5.97 0.66
N LEU A 259 -19.30 -6.76 0.86
CA LEU A 259 -18.36 -7.17 -0.19
C LEU A 259 -18.14 -8.68 -0.14
N ASP A 260 -17.95 -9.30 -1.29
CA ASP A 260 -17.89 -10.77 -1.41
C ASP A 260 -16.57 -11.35 -0.88
N SER A 261 -15.55 -10.53 -0.63
CA SER A 261 -14.27 -11.03 -0.13
C SER A 261 -13.50 -10.00 0.70
N GLU A 262 -12.71 -10.51 1.66
CA GLU A 262 -11.79 -9.70 2.48
C GLU A 262 -10.81 -8.87 1.63
N LEU A 263 -10.46 -9.40 0.46
CA LEU A 263 -9.55 -8.72 -0.46
C LEU A 263 -10.17 -7.49 -1.10
N ILE A 264 -11.42 -7.61 -1.58
CA ILE A 264 -12.13 -6.47 -2.16
C ILE A 264 -12.35 -5.42 -1.09
N ALA A 265 -12.66 -5.84 0.15
CA ALA A 265 -12.74 -4.94 1.29
C ALA A 265 -11.40 -4.23 1.57
N LEU A 266 -10.27 -4.92 1.44
CA LEU A 266 -8.94 -4.33 1.59
C LEU A 266 -8.63 -3.30 0.51
N ILE A 267 -8.90 -3.65 -0.75
CA ILE A 267 -8.69 -2.73 -1.89
C ILE A 267 -9.61 -1.51 -1.77
N ALA A 268 -10.87 -1.74 -1.41
CA ALA A 268 -11.85 -0.68 -1.22
C ALA A 268 -11.46 0.28 -0.10
N GLU A 269 -11.10 -0.25 1.08
CA GLU A 269 -10.61 0.55 2.22
C GLU A 269 -9.43 1.43 1.77
N HIS A 270 -8.46 0.83 1.09
CA HIS A 270 -7.26 1.53 0.64
C HIS A 270 -7.57 2.64 -0.36
N ARG A 271 -8.43 2.39 -1.35
CA ARG A 271 -8.89 3.40 -2.31
C ARG A 271 -9.59 4.57 -1.64
N ILE A 272 -10.52 4.29 -0.73
CA ILE A 272 -11.26 5.32 -0.01
C ILE A 272 -10.32 6.15 0.86
N ILE A 273 -9.37 5.52 1.56
CA ILE A 273 -8.37 6.23 2.36
C ILE A 273 -7.54 7.17 1.47
N ASN A 274 -7.05 6.68 0.34
CA ASN A 274 -6.18 7.46 -0.54
C ASN A 274 -6.93 8.61 -1.24
N PHE A 275 -8.18 8.40 -1.64
CA PHE A 275 -8.99 9.41 -2.33
C PHE A 275 -9.52 10.49 -1.37
N PHE A 276 -10.17 10.07 -0.28
CA PHE A 276 -10.82 10.99 0.66
C PHE A 276 -9.92 11.48 1.80
N LYS A 277 -8.76 10.85 2.02
CA LYS A 277 -7.78 11.17 3.08
C LYS A 277 -8.44 11.41 4.45
N PRO A 278 -9.22 10.42 4.99
CA PRO A 278 -10.00 10.62 6.19
C PRO A 278 -9.13 10.96 7.39
N THR A 279 -9.65 11.85 8.26
CA THR A 279 -8.90 12.39 9.41
C THR A 279 -8.34 11.31 10.34
N TYR A 280 -9.11 10.24 10.58
CA TYR A 280 -8.76 9.19 11.55
C TYR A 280 -8.11 7.93 10.94
N ASN A 281 -7.89 7.90 9.61
CA ASN A 281 -7.09 6.84 8.97
C ASN A 281 -5.62 7.21 8.85
N ARG A 282 -5.24 8.46 9.06
CA ARG A 282 -3.84 8.86 9.11
C ARG A 282 -3.18 8.14 10.27
N SER A 283 -2.22 7.29 9.98
CA SER A 283 -1.28 6.77 10.99
C SER A 283 -0.47 7.95 11.48
N GLY A 284 -0.48 8.18 12.79
CA GLY A 284 0.48 9.06 13.41
C GLY A 284 1.88 8.51 13.25
#